data_551dfd1e775f89a81df94b426991deb4
#
_entry.id   551dfd1e775f89a81df94b426991deb4
#
_cell.length_a   1.000
_cell.length_b   1.000
_cell.length_c   1.000
_cell.angle_alpha   90.00
_cell.angle_beta   90.00
_cell.angle_gamma   90.00
#
_symmetry.space_group_name_H-M   'P 1'
#
loop_
_entity.id
_entity.type
_entity.pdbx_description
1 polymer ?
#
loop_
_entity_poly.entity_id
_entity_poly.type
_entity_poly.pdbx_seq_one_letter_code
_entity_poly.pdbx_strand_id
1 'polypeptide(L)'
;MYKRQIEYQEPANASFQGRLTVGEVNHGYRSLRGLEPGDNTSLIGKIPPLACYQDGTNDYAQWGQSVVLLIIDGSVGCTGTLINNTDNDGKPYLLTASHCLNKQFTMKNPDYEKIAGSIVCFFNFNSPFCDPILRGTEEMSTASTYFKAVNEMADMALLELTATPPVYYRPYYAGWNAQEVGPAPYTCIQHPQYSVKRISISDEDLAPFTLTDPNMIFYKNAHWHVKTWEVGYTASGSSGSPLFNADGEIIGALSGGQSSENSPKDDYFFSLMKPWDAIDTPERQLKYWLNPSNDETKVCEGLDPYKSAPCFRLSNIYDSGNQENAECTLYPGSEKAYLFGNNPANITEYAEAYQVAEAGTLYGAYFVTPPAGANYKQMEVEVTVYSGDSKPSTLLYTETFQPTYSNKSILDDTFIETAKSLNRSQESYIHFSKPVNVSGKFYIGYKLKSVPENTYFSAYNLPKGKTTRNTAWVHDKNGWRQATEYTQAGFSTSLFIDPVIQYGNPISNEKLEANEQVLILSLIHI
;
A
#
# COMPACT_ATOMS: atom_id res chain seq x y z
N MET A 1 -3.01 20.98 22.61
CA MET A 1 -4.31 20.44 22.22
C MET A 1 -4.51 20.80 20.76
N TYR A 2 -4.36 19.85 19.85
CA TYR A 2 -4.50 20.10 18.41
C TYR A 2 -5.98 20.05 18.07
N LYS A 3 -6.52 21.13 17.48
CA LYS A 3 -7.86 21.15 16.90
C LYS A 3 -7.76 20.65 15.46
N ARG A 4 -8.54 19.64 15.10
CA ARG A 4 -8.79 19.24 13.71
C ARG A 4 -10.13 19.78 13.30
N GLN A 5 -10.24 20.23 12.05
CA GLN A 5 -11.45 20.77 11.48
C GLN A 5 -11.80 19.92 10.27
N ILE A 6 -13.05 19.46 10.21
CA ILE A 6 -13.62 18.86 9.01
C ILE A 6 -14.43 19.99 8.38
N GLU A 7 -14.11 20.37 7.15
CA GLU A 7 -14.84 21.34 6.36
C GLU A 7 -15.65 20.58 5.30
N TYR A 8 -16.95 20.83 5.27
CA TYR A 8 -17.84 20.32 4.24
C TYR A 8 -18.31 21.50 3.42
N GLN A 9 -17.99 21.47 2.12
CA GLN A 9 -18.44 22.48 1.15
C GLN A 9 -19.45 21.86 0.21
N GLU A 10 -20.62 22.43 0.17
CA GLU A 10 -21.70 22.00 -0.73
C GLU A 10 -21.71 22.92 -1.96
N PRO A 11 -21.73 22.39 -3.19
CA PRO A 11 -21.87 23.20 -4.38
C PRO A 11 -23.15 24.06 -4.34
N ALA A 12 -23.08 25.31 -4.74
CA ALA A 12 -24.21 26.26 -4.67
C ALA A 12 -25.47 25.81 -5.42
N ASN A 13 -25.35 24.85 -6.34
CA ASN A 13 -26.45 24.31 -7.16
C ASN A 13 -26.64 22.81 -6.94
N ALA A 14 -26.28 22.26 -5.79
CA ALA A 14 -26.52 20.86 -5.48
C ALA A 14 -28.02 20.56 -5.48
N SER A 15 -28.41 19.49 -6.17
CA SER A 15 -29.83 19.05 -6.24
C SER A 15 -30.29 18.32 -4.96
N PHE A 16 -29.42 18.19 -3.96
CA PHE A 16 -29.70 17.57 -2.66
C PHE A 16 -28.88 18.27 -1.58
N GLN A 17 -29.35 18.19 -0.34
CA GLN A 17 -28.54 18.59 0.81
C GLN A 17 -27.71 17.40 1.26
N GLY A 18 -26.38 17.54 1.18
CA GLY A 18 -25.46 16.56 1.72
C GLY A 18 -25.55 16.49 3.24
N ARG A 19 -25.34 15.30 3.79
CA ARG A 19 -25.26 15.08 5.22
C ARG A 19 -23.95 14.40 5.56
N LEU A 20 -23.08 15.13 6.26
CA LEU A 20 -21.87 14.54 6.82
C LEU A 20 -22.21 13.96 8.21
N THR A 21 -21.96 12.68 8.39
CA THR A 21 -22.06 12.04 9.70
C THR A 21 -20.70 11.48 10.07
N VAL A 22 -20.13 11.96 11.16
CA VAL A 22 -18.91 11.37 11.75
C VAL A 22 -19.38 10.26 12.68
N GLY A 23 -19.28 9.01 12.27
CA GLY A 23 -19.73 7.85 13.04
C GLY A 23 -18.79 7.52 14.20
N GLU A 24 -17.49 7.55 13.94
CA GLU A 24 -16.47 7.25 14.93
C GLU A 24 -15.16 7.97 14.59
N VAL A 25 -14.43 8.40 15.61
CA VAL A 25 -13.06 8.92 15.47
C VAL A 25 -12.12 7.93 16.12
N ASN A 26 -11.47 7.12 15.31
CA ASN A 26 -10.43 6.21 15.80
C ASN A 26 -9.13 7.00 16.04
N HIS A 27 -8.77 7.14 17.30
CA HIS A 27 -7.51 7.74 17.68
C HIS A 27 -6.45 6.65 17.80
N GLY A 28 -5.56 6.54 16.82
CA GLY A 28 -4.43 5.64 16.88
C GLY A 28 -3.45 6.01 17.99
N TYR A 29 -3.67 5.48 19.18
CA TYR A 29 -2.70 5.59 20.29
C TYR A 29 -1.42 4.78 20.04
N ARG A 30 -1.52 3.77 19.18
CA ARG A 30 -0.39 3.07 18.58
C ARG A 30 -0.42 3.43 17.10
N SER A 31 0.62 4.08 16.62
CA SER A 31 0.85 4.12 15.19
C SER A 31 0.88 2.68 14.68
N LEU A 32 0.58 2.44 13.40
CA LEU A 32 0.97 1.20 12.69
C LEU A 32 2.46 0.88 12.94
N ARG A 33 3.15 1.80 13.53
CA ARG A 33 4.53 1.88 14.02
C ARG A 33 4.75 1.29 15.41
N GLY A 34 3.74 0.66 16.03
CA GLY A 34 3.81 0.11 17.40
C GLY A 34 4.73 -1.08 17.61
N LEU A 35 5.53 -1.41 16.61
CA LEU A 35 6.69 -2.26 16.74
C LEU A 35 7.90 -1.34 16.92
N GLU A 36 8.30 -1.13 18.16
CA GLU A 36 9.59 -0.50 18.48
C GLU A 36 10.71 -1.21 17.72
N PRO A 37 11.65 -0.49 17.10
CA PRO A 37 12.74 -1.10 16.34
C PRO A 37 13.74 -1.90 17.19
N GLY A 38 13.46 -2.15 18.45
CA GLY A 38 14.37 -2.83 19.38
C GLY A 38 14.30 -4.34 19.35
N ASP A 39 13.10 -4.93 19.23
CA ASP A 39 12.92 -6.35 19.57
C ASP A 39 12.53 -7.27 18.40
N ASN A 40 12.16 -6.75 17.22
CA ASN A 40 11.56 -7.59 16.16
C ASN A 40 12.22 -7.48 14.78
N THR A 41 13.32 -6.77 14.62
CA THR A 41 14.04 -6.73 13.32
C THR A 41 14.57 -8.10 12.91
N SER A 42 14.84 -8.99 13.89
CA SER A 42 15.24 -10.37 13.61
C SER A 42 14.08 -11.23 13.10
N LEU A 43 12.87 -11.04 13.63
CA LEU A 43 11.69 -11.83 13.24
C LEU A 43 11.17 -11.43 11.85
N ILE A 44 11.19 -10.14 11.53
CA ILE A 44 10.70 -9.62 10.24
C ILE A 44 11.69 -9.94 9.10
N GLY A 45 12.99 -10.03 9.38
CA GLY A 45 14.03 -10.17 8.37
C GLY A 45 13.97 -11.46 7.53
N LYS A 46 13.28 -12.51 8.00
CA LYS A 46 13.19 -13.79 7.29
C LYS A 46 11.89 -14.00 6.51
N ILE A 47 10.90 -13.12 6.65
CA ILE A 47 9.77 -13.08 5.73
C ILE A 47 10.08 -11.96 4.72
N PRO A 48 10.42 -12.29 3.47
CA PRO A 48 10.85 -11.28 2.52
C PRO A 48 9.71 -10.33 2.15
N PRO A 49 10.00 -9.03 1.92
CA PRO A 49 9.07 -8.12 1.27
C PRO A 49 8.58 -8.67 -0.07
N LEU A 50 7.35 -8.39 -0.43
CA LEU A 50 6.81 -8.77 -1.74
C LEU A 50 7.68 -8.23 -2.89
N ALA A 51 8.26 -7.05 -2.72
CA ALA A 51 9.16 -6.42 -3.69
C ALA A 51 10.39 -7.28 -4.08
N CYS A 52 10.78 -8.24 -3.24
CA CYS A 52 11.88 -9.17 -3.57
C CYS A 52 11.49 -10.19 -4.67
N TYR A 53 10.21 -10.33 -4.96
CA TYR A 53 9.67 -11.31 -5.91
C TYR A 53 8.91 -10.65 -7.07
N GLN A 54 9.03 -9.34 -7.23
CA GLN A 54 8.41 -8.57 -8.31
C GLN A 54 9.42 -8.31 -9.43
N ASP A 55 9.93 -9.38 -10.04
CA ASP A 55 10.92 -9.33 -11.12
C ASP A 55 10.31 -9.34 -12.53
N GLY A 56 8.99 -9.33 -12.63
CA GLY A 56 8.25 -9.38 -13.90
C GLY A 56 8.13 -10.77 -14.52
N THR A 57 8.63 -11.83 -13.86
CA THR A 57 8.50 -13.22 -14.32
C THR A 57 7.25 -13.91 -13.78
N ASN A 58 6.52 -13.26 -12.88
CA ASN A 58 5.33 -13.76 -12.20
C ASN A 58 4.31 -12.63 -11.98
N ASP A 59 3.10 -13.00 -11.57
CA ASP A 59 1.99 -12.09 -11.35
C ASP A 59 1.86 -11.63 -9.87
N TYR A 60 2.85 -11.85 -9.03
CA TYR A 60 2.80 -11.50 -7.61
C TYR A 60 2.58 -10.00 -7.37
N ALA A 61 3.07 -9.16 -8.29
CA ALA A 61 2.80 -7.72 -8.24
C ALA A 61 1.30 -7.43 -8.35
N GLN A 62 0.60 -8.09 -9.27
CA GLN A 62 -0.84 -7.94 -9.49
C GLN A 62 -1.63 -8.55 -8.33
N TRP A 63 -1.30 -9.80 -7.93
CA TRP A 63 -1.98 -10.44 -6.79
C TRP A 63 -1.82 -9.60 -5.51
N GLY A 64 -0.62 -9.03 -5.31
CA GLY A 64 -0.36 -8.13 -4.20
C GLY A 64 -1.25 -6.88 -4.18
N GLN A 65 -1.76 -6.41 -5.31
CA GLN A 65 -2.68 -5.26 -5.35
C GLN A 65 -4.07 -5.59 -4.80
N SER A 66 -4.42 -6.86 -4.69
CA SER A 66 -5.66 -7.29 -4.01
C SER A 66 -5.55 -7.31 -2.49
N VAL A 67 -4.32 -7.44 -1.94
CA VAL A 67 -4.09 -7.66 -0.52
C VAL A 67 -3.95 -6.34 0.23
N VAL A 68 -4.65 -6.19 1.35
CA VAL A 68 -4.69 -4.97 2.16
C VAL A 68 -4.43 -5.28 3.64
N LEU A 69 -3.79 -4.34 4.33
CA LEU A 69 -3.70 -4.38 5.79
C LEU A 69 -5.00 -3.88 6.39
N LEU A 70 -5.57 -4.60 7.34
CA LEU A 70 -6.77 -4.24 8.09
C LEU A 70 -6.39 -3.79 9.49
N ILE A 71 -6.96 -2.66 9.93
CA ILE A 71 -6.96 -2.25 11.34
C ILE A 71 -8.42 -2.21 11.81
N ILE A 72 -8.73 -3.04 12.78
CA ILE A 72 -10.08 -3.27 13.30
C ILE A 72 -10.14 -2.70 14.72
N ASP A 73 -11.18 -1.93 15.03
CA ASP A 73 -11.36 -1.32 16.36
C ASP A 73 -10.10 -0.53 16.81
N GLY A 74 -9.32 0.04 15.87
CA GLY A 74 -8.09 0.77 16.12
C GLY A 74 -6.96 -0.01 16.81
N SER A 75 -7.09 -1.32 16.99
CA SER A 75 -6.18 -2.11 17.83
C SER A 75 -5.84 -3.51 17.30
N VAL A 76 -6.68 -4.12 16.52
CA VAL A 76 -6.46 -5.46 15.94
C VAL A 76 -6.02 -5.31 14.50
N GLY A 77 -4.85 -5.82 14.16
CA GLY A 77 -4.39 -5.85 12.78
C GLY A 77 -4.53 -7.25 12.19
N CYS A 78 -5.05 -7.29 10.98
CA CYS A 78 -5.21 -8.49 10.16
C CYS A 78 -4.89 -8.16 8.70
N THR A 79 -4.96 -9.16 7.85
CA THR A 79 -4.84 -9.02 6.41
C THR A 79 -6.20 -9.34 5.76
N GLY A 80 -6.54 -8.62 4.71
CA GLY A 80 -7.71 -8.90 3.89
C GLY A 80 -7.36 -8.89 2.41
N THR A 81 -8.27 -9.41 1.59
CA THR A 81 -8.06 -9.52 0.14
C THR A 81 -9.30 -9.11 -0.62
N LEU A 82 -9.15 -8.15 -1.53
CA LEU A 82 -10.20 -7.86 -2.50
C LEU A 82 -10.44 -9.10 -3.38
N ILE A 83 -11.70 -9.51 -3.50
CA ILE A 83 -12.10 -10.73 -4.19
C ILE A 83 -13.20 -10.43 -5.21
N ASN A 84 -13.06 -10.98 -6.41
CA ASN A 84 -14.01 -10.80 -7.51
C ASN A 84 -15.30 -11.62 -7.28
N ASN A 85 -16.33 -11.32 -8.05
CA ASN A 85 -17.52 -12.12 -8.20
C ASN A 85 -17.77 -12.52 -9.66
N THR A 86 -18.63 -13.51 -9.91
CA THR A 86 -18.90 -14.01 -11.26
C THR A 86 -19.58 -13.01 -12.19
N ASP A 87 -20.24 -11.98 -11.66
CA ASP A 87 -20.84 -10.91 -12.46
C ASP A 87 -19.80 -9.91 -12.98
N ASN A 88 -18.58 -9.92 -12.44
CA ASN A 88 -17.52 -8.96 -12.76
C ASN A 88 -17.99 -7.49 -12.64
N ASP A 89 -18.86 -7.20 -11.67
CA ASP A 89 -19.53 -5.91 -11.51
C ASP A 89 -18.69 -4.87 -10.74
N GLY A 90 -17.48 -5.25 -10.32
CA GLY A 90 -16.54 -4.38 -9.62
C GLY A 90 -16.93 -4.07 -8.17
N LYS A 91 -17.88 -4.81 -7.56
CA LYS A 91 -18.17 -4.68 -6.14
C LYS A 91 -16.94 -5.01 -5.31
N PRO A 92 -16.54 -4.13 -4.39
CA PRO A 92 -15.28 -4.27 -3.66
C PRO A 92 -15.44 -5.21 -2.46
N TYR A 93 -15.71 -6.49 -2.72
CA TYR A 93 -15.74 -7.51 -1.67
C TYR A 93 -14.36 -7.73 -1.09
N LEU A 94 -14.32 -7.97 0.22
CA LEU A 94 -13.08 -8.13 1.00
C LEU A 94 -13.18 -9.40 1.84
N LEU A 95 -12.37 -10.39 1.52
CA LEU A 95 -12.26 -11.65 2.25
C LEU A 95 -11.24 -11.51 3.39
N THR A 96 -11.56 -12.03 4.57
CA THR A 96 -10.66 -12.14 5.72
C THR A 96 -11.10 -13.28 6.65
N ALA A 97 -10.42 -13.47 7.77
CA ALA A 97 -10.79 -14.47 8.77
C ALA A 97 -11.81 -13.93 9.79
N SER A 98 -12.75 -14.77 10.22
CA SER A 98 -13.77 -14.35 11.19
C SER A 98 -13.19 -14.07 12.59
N HIS A 99 -12.12 -14.77 12.98
CA HIS A 99 -11.46 -14.54 14.26
C HIS A 99 -10.85 -13.12 14.37
N CYS A 100 -10.58 -12.46 13.26
CA CYS A 100 -10.19 -11.04 13.24
C CYS A 100 -11.31 -10.13 13.77
N LEU A 101 -12.56 -10.45 13.47
CA LEU A 101 -13.74 -9.65 13.83
C LEU A 101 -14.24 -9.94 15.24
N ASN A 102 -14.03 -11.15 15.76
CA ASN A 102 -14.57 -11.58 17.04
C ASN A 102 -13.50 -11.83 18.13
N LYS A 103 -12.33 -11.21 17.98
CA LYS A 103 -11.21 -11.27 18.93
C LYS A 103 -10.84 -12.71 19.31
N GLN A 104 -10.46 -13.51 18.33
CA GLN A 104 -10.08 -14.93 18.52
C GLN A 104 -11.20 -15.77 19.12
N PHE A 105 -12.42 -15.59 18.65
CA PHE A 105 -13.63 -16.31 19.13
C PHE A 105 -13.96 -16.11 20.62
N THR A 106 -13.45 -15.06 21.25
CA THR A 106 -13.72 -14.79 22.67
C THR A 106 -14.96 -13.91 22.89
N MET A 107 -15.45 -13.24 21.85
CA MET A 107 -16.64 -12.39 21.98
C MET A 107 -17.92 -13.23 22.01
N LYS A 108 -18.79 -12.93 22.95
CA LYS A 108 -20.15 -13.48 22.98
C LYS A 108 -21.08 -12.56 22.20
N ASN A 109 -21.70 -13.08 21.12
CA ASN A 109 -22.63 -12.34 20.25
C ASN A 109 -21.99 -11.04 19.70
N PRO A 110 -20.92 -11.12 18.89
CA PRO A 110 -20.31 -9.94 18.31
C PRO A 110 -21.30 -9.20 17.39
N ASP A 111 -21.30 -7.89 17.48
CA ASP A 111 -22.01 -7.01 16.55
C ASP A 111 -21.13 -6.80 15.30
N TYR A 112 -21.27 -7.70 14.33
CA TYR A 112 -20.45 -7.71 13.12
C TYR A 112 -20.65 -6.46 12.24
N GLU A 113 -21.85 -5.86 12.23
CA GLU A 113 -22.11 -4.60 11.51
C GLU A 113 -21.27 -3.46 12.11
N LYS A 114 -21.32 -3.34 13.43
CA LYS A 114 -20.53 -2.32 14.13
C LYS A 114 -19.02 -2.54 13.96
N ILE A 115 -18.55 -3.78 14.05
CA ILE A 115 -17.14 -4.12 13.89
C ILE A 115 -16.70 -3.82 12.46
N ALA A 116 -17.47 -4.22 11.45
CA ALA A 116 -17.20 -3.92 10.05
C ALA A 116 -17.08 -2.40 9.81
N GLY A 117 -17.97 -1.61 10.42
CA GLY A 117 -17.94 -0.16 10.36
C GLY A 117 -16.69 0.49 10.96
N SER A 118 -15.93 -0.21 11.82
CA SER A 118 -14.71 0.28 12.45
C SER A 118 -13.43 -0.02 11.65
N ILE A 119 -13.51 -0.79 10.57
CA ILE A 119 -12.34 -1.28 9.84
C ILE A 119 -11.74 -0.17 8.97
N VAL A 120 -10.43 -0.05 9.03
CA VAL A 120 -9.62 0.75 8.11
C VAL A 120 -8.76 -0.18 7.28
N CYS A 121 -8.83 -0.03 5.95
CA CYS A 121 -8.07 -0.81 4.99
C CYS A 121 -6.94 0.05 4.42
N PHE A 122 -5.70 -0.43 4.48
CA PHE A 122 -4.54 0.23 3.87
C PHE A 122 -4.13 -0.50 2.61
N PHE A 123 -4.11 0.25 1.50
CA PHE A 123 -3.73 -0.22 0.17
C PHE A 123 -2.27 0.10 -0.12
N ASN A 124 -1.64 -0.71 -0.94
CA ASN A 124 -0.26 -0.49 -1.40
C ASN A 124 0.75 -0.23 -0.27
N PHE A 125 0.46 -0.73 0.93
CA PHE A 125 1.40 -0.68 2.05
C PHE A 125 2.54 -1.69 1.81
N ASN A 126 3.42 -1.34 0.88
CA ASN A 126 4.51 -2.16 0.36
C ASN A 126 5.86 -1.55 0.72
N SER A 127 6.89 -2.38 0.87
CA SER A 127 8.26 -1.87 0.73
C SER A 127 8.51 -1.46 -0.72
N PRO A 128 9.09 -0.28 -0.99
CA PRO A 128 9.36 0.17 -2.36
C PRO A 128 10.44 -0.67 -3.06
N PHE A 129 11.29 -1.39 -2.35
CA PHE A 129 12.24 -2.35 -2.90
C PHE A 129 12.47 -3.52 -1.94
N CYS A 130 13.30 -4.49 -2.35
CA CYS A 130 13.67 -5.63 -1.53
C CYS A 130 14.53 -5.22 -0.32
N ASP A 131 13.92 -4.45 0.58
CA ASP A 131 14.50 -4.07 1.86
C ASP A 131 13.48 -4.34 2.96
N PRO A 132 13.77 -5.26 3.90
CA PRO A 132 12.83 -5.65 4.95
C PRO A 132 12.48 -4.52 5.93
N ILE A 133 13.18 -3.41 5.90
CA ILE A 133 13.11 -2.36 6.91
C ILE A 133 12.48 -1.08 6.37
N LEU A 134 12.48 -0.90 5.04
CA LEU A 134 11.90 0.27 4.43
C LEU A 134 10.36 0.25 4.54
N ARG A 135 9.79 1.34 4.99
CA ARG A 135 8.33 1.46 5.20
C ARG A 135 7.63 1.88 3.93
N GLY A 136 6.44 1.32 3.72
CA GLY A 136 5.54 1.70 2.63
C GLY A 136 4.69 2.92 2.95
N THR A 137 3.88 3.31 1.96
CA THR A 137 2.92 4.41 2.07
C THR A 137 1.74 4.03 2.98
N GLU A 138 1.31 4.96 3.83
CA GLU A 138 0.13 4.83 4.70
C GLU A 138 -1.02 5.75 4.22
N GLU A 139 -0.82 6.51 3.16
CA GLU A 139 -1.76 7.53 2.70
C GLU A 139 -2.90 6.95 1.84
N MET A 140 -2.74 5.73 1.31
CA MET A 140 -3.78 5.05 0.54
C MET A 140 -4.65 4.19 1.45
N SER A 141 -5.71 4.74 2.00
CA SER A 141 -6.59 4.02 2.90
C SER A 141 -8.08 4.29 2.62
N THR A 142 -8.92 3.33 3.00
CA THR A 142 -10.37 3.49 3.07
C THR A 142 -10.84 3.19 4.48
N ALA A 143 -11.86 3.90 4.93
CA ALA A 143 -12.45 3.70 6.24
C ALA A 143 -13.84 3.10 6.11
N SER A 144 -14.18 2.23 7.04
CA SER A 144 -15.47 1.54 7.14
C SER A 144 -15.69 0.49 6.04
N THR A 145 -16.35 -0.57 6.41
CA THR A 145 -16.84 -1.63 5.52
C THR A 145 -18.26 -2.01 5.89
N TYR A 146 -18.98 -2.62 4.96
CA TYR A 146 -20.26 -3.27 5.22
C TYR A 146 -20.03 -4.74 5.53
N PHE A 147 -20.71 -5.26 6.54
CA PHE A 147 -20.79 -6.68 6.81
C PHE A 147 -21.57 -7.40 5.70
N LYS A 148 -21.08 -8.55 5.24
CA LYS A 148 -21.77 -9.41 4.27
C LYS A 148 -22.03 -10.80 4.81
N ALA A 149 -20.98 -11.53 5.19
CA ALA A 149 -21.12 -12.87 5.72
C ALA A 149 -20.01 -13.22 6.72
N VAL A 150 -20.36 -14.03 7.71
CA VAL A 150 -19.43 -14.67 8.64
C VAL A 150 -19.83 -16.13 8.84
N ASN A 151 -18.87 -17.04 8.75
CA ASN A 151 -19.05 -18.43 9.12
C ASN A 151 -17.90 -18.82 10.07
N GLU A 152 -18.16 -18.70 11.37
CA GLU A 152 -17.15 -18.94 12.40
C GLU A 152 -16.64 -20.40 12.39
N MET A 153 -17.52 -21.38 12.06
CA MET A 153 -17.12 -22.78 11.97
C MET A 153 -16.18 -23.09 10.81
N ALA A 154 -16.04 -22.18 9.86
CA ALA A 154 -15.04 -22.21 8.80
C ALA A 154 -13.97 -21.13 8.98
N ASP A 155 -14.09 -20.26 9.98
CA ASP A 155 -13.26 -19.07 10.19
C ASP A 155 -13.32 -18.05 9.03
N MET A 156 -14.40 -17.98 8.30
CA MET A 156 -14.54 -17.11 7.14
C MET A 156 -15.30 -15.82 7.49
N ALA A 157 -14.83 -14.68 6.98
CA ALA A 157 -15.57 -13.42 6.94
C ALA A 157 -15.48 -12.78 5.57
N LEU A 158 -16.62 -12.27 5.09
CA LEU A 158 -16.74 -11.48 3.87
C LEU A 158 -17.33 -10.10 4.23
N LEU A 159 -16.65 -9.07 3.76
CA LEU A 159 -17.02 -7.67 3.90
C LEU A 159 -17.17 -7.03 2.51
N GLU A 160 -17.67 -5.80 2.47
CA GLU A 160 -17.65 -4.97 1.26
C GLU A 160 -17.17 -3.56 1.64
N LEU A 161 -16.23 -3.00 0.91
CA LEU A 161 -15.81 -1.62 1.14
C LEU A 161 -16.98 -0.66 0.89
N THR A 162 -17.04 0.44 1.63
CA THR A 162 -18.11 1.45 1.47
C THR A 162 -18.03 2.22 0.17
N ALA A 163 -16.88 2.16 -0.51
CA ALA A 163 -16.66 2.76 -1.83
C ALA A 163 -15.64 1.92 -2.63
N THR A 164 -15.77 1.94 -3.95
CA THR A 164 -14.77 1.37 -4.86
C THR A 164 -13.44 2.12 -4.69
N PRO A 165 -12.32 1.42 -4.48
CA PRO A 165 -11.01 2.06 -4.37
C PRO A 165 -10.71 2.89 -5.63
N PRO A 166 -10.16 4.11 -5.48
CA PRO A 166 -9.85 4.96 -6.63
C PRO A 166 -8.87 4.29 -7.61
N VAL A 167 -8.93 4.68 -8.89
CA VAL A 167 -8.06 4.12 -9.93
C VAL A 167 -6.56 4.21 -9.59
N TYR A 168 -6.14 5.28 -8.94
CA TYR A 168 -4.74 5.48 -8.55
C TYR A 168 -4.28 4.60 -7.37
N TYR A 169 -5.21 3.89 -6.68
CA TYR A 169 -4.85 2.79 -5.79
C TYR A 169 -4.48 1.53 -6.56
N ARG A 170 -4.82 1.45 -7.84
CA ARG A 170 -4.60 0.31 -8.72
C ARG A 170 -5.12 -0.99 -8.10
N PRO A 171 -6.40 -1.03 -7.68
CA PRO A 171 -6.95 -2.21 -7.05
C PRO A 171 -7.03 -3.37 -8.04
N TYR A 172 -6.82 -4.57 -7.55
CA TYR A 172 -7.08 -5.81 -8.24
C TYR A 172 -8.00 -6.67 -7.38
N TYR A 173 -9.05 -7.22 -7.98
CA TYR A 173 -9.94 -8.14 -7.29
C TYR A 173 -9.53 -9.55 -7.68
N ALA A 174 -8.98 -10.30 -6.72
CA ALA A 174 -8.41 -11.61 -6.99
C ALA A 174 -9.47 -12.62 -7.44
N GLY A 175 -9.09 -13.50 -8.34
CA GLY A 175 -9.85 -14.70 -8.70
C GLY A 175 -9.85 -15.70 -7.56
N TRP A 176 -10.72 -16.69 -7.63
CA TRP A 176 -10.87 -17.69 -6.58
C TRP A 176 -11.34 -19.04 -7.12
N ASN A 177 -11.05 -20.08 -6.33
CA ASN A 177 -11.46 -21.45 -6.61
C ASN A 177 -12.06 -22.08 -5.34
N ALA A 178 -13.36 -22.29 -5.35
CA ALA A 178 -14.12 -22.96 -4.28
C ALA A 178 -14.42 -24.44 -4.59
N GLN A 179 -13.81 -25.01 -5.64
CA GLN A 179 -14.02 -26.37 -6.08
C GLN A 179 -12.84 -27.28 -5.76
N GLU A 180 -11.61 -26.79 -6.01
CA GLU A 180 -10.40 -27.57 -5.86
C GLU A 180 -9.21 -26.71 -5.41
N VAL A 181 -8.13 -27.36 -5.01
CA VAL A 181 -6.94 -26.66 -4.50
C VAL A 181 -6.07 -26.06 -5.61
N GLY A 182 -6.13 -26.64 -6.81
CA GLY A 182 -5.26 -26.25 -7.92
C GLY A 182 -3.78 -26.58 -7.70
N PRO A 183 -2.90 -26.19 -8.65
CA PRO A 183 -1.50 -26.54 -8.62
C PRO A 183 -0.67 -25.70 -7.63
N ALA A 184 0.43 -26.29 -7.13
CA ALA A 184 1.51 -25.58 -6.45
C ALA A 184 2.37 -24.77 -7.47
N PRO A 185 3.15 -23.76 -7.05
CA PRO A 185 3.38 -23.35 -5.68
C PRO A 185 2.18 -22.61 -5.06
N TYR A 186 2.05 -22.71 -3.74
CA TYR A 186 1.06 -21.97 -2.99
C TYR A 186 1.70 -20.73 -2.37
N THR A 187 1.08 -19.60 -2.60
CA THR A 187 1.64 -18.30 -2.22
C THR A 187 0.74 -17.57 -1.24
N CYS A 188 1.29 -17.17 -0.11
CA CYS A 188 0.63 -16.29 0.86
C CYS A 188 1.23 -14.89 0.80
N ILE A 189 0.41 -13.90 0.46
CA ILE A 189 0.78 -12.47 0.53
C ILE A 189 0.11 -11.87 1.76
N GLN A 190 0.89 -11.25 2.66
CA GLN A 190 0.46 -11.01 4.03
C GLN A 190 1.05 -9.73 4.62
N HIS A 191 0.47 -9.28 5.76
CA HIS A 191 0.97 -8.18 6.58
C HIS A 191 1.37 -8.67 7.99
N PRO A 192 2.45 -9.48 8.11
CA PRO A 192 2.87 -10.03 9.38
C PRO A 192 3.30 -8.90 10.30
N GLN A 193 2.86 -8.96 11.57
CA GLN A 193 3.14 -7.93 12.59
C GLN A 193 2.79 -6.50 12.14
N TYR A 194 1.75 -6.38 11.29
CA TYR A 194 1.29 -5.10 10.73
C TYR A 194 2.37 -4.38 9.89
N SER A 195 3.33 -5.14 9.38
CA SER A 195 4.42 -4.62 8.54
C SER A 195 3.97 -4.45 7.08
N VAL A 196 4.86 -3.88 6.28
CA VAL A 196 4.71 -3.85 4.82
C VAL A 196 4.42 -5.24 4.26
N LYS A 197 3.78 -5.30 3.12
CA LYS A 197 3.39 -6.54 2.45
C LYS A 197 4.57 -7.47 2.22
N ARG A 198 4.41 -8.72 2.62
CA ARG A 198 5.42 -9.77 2.58
C ARG A 198 4.86 -11.01 1.91
N ILE A 199 5.74 -11.93 1.54
CA ILE A 199 5.40 -13.15 0.81
C ILE A 199 5.95 -14.39 1.51
N SER A 200 5.17 -15.47 1.48
CA SER A 200 5.60 -16.82 1.84
C SER A 200 5.15 -17.79 0.75
N ILE A 201 6.00 -18.77 0.43
CA ILE A 201 5.78 -19.70 -0.68
C ILE A 201 6.00 -21.13 -0.19
N SER A 202 5.09 -22.03 -0.58
CA SER A 202 5.18 -23.48 -0.36
C SER A 202 5.02 -24.24 -1.67
N ASP A 203 5.93 -25.17 -1.92
CA ASP A 203 5.90 -26.07 -3.08
C ASP A 203 5.27 -27.43 -2.76
N GLU A 204 4.93 -27.69 -1.49
CA GLU A 204 4.36 -28.96 -1.06
C GLU A 204 2.84 -29.04 -1.26
N ASP A 205 2.35 -30.22 -1.61
CA ASP A 205 0.92 -30.49 -1.71
C ASP A 205 0.19 -30.21 -0.39
N LEU A 206 -0.92 -29.50 -0.49
CA LEU A 206 -1.79 -29.22 0.64
C LEU A 206 -2.61 -30.46 1.03
N ALA A 207 -2.87 -30.57 2.32
CA ALA A 207 -3.75 -31.61 2.87
C ALA A 207 -4.97 -31.00 3.58
N PRO A 208 -6.16 -31.58 3.44
CA PRO A 208 -7.30 -31.18 4.25
C PRO A 208 -7.03 -31.40 5.74
N PHE A 209 -7.40 -30.41 6.56
CA PHE A 209 -7.16 -30.45 7.99
C PHE A 209 -8.40 -29.97 8.78
N THR A 210 -8.56 -30.47 9.99
CA THR A 210 -9.55 -29.96 10.95
C THR A 210 -8.83 -29.21 12.05
N LEU A 211 -8.91 -27.88 11.99
CA LEU A 211 -8.30 -27.03 13.03
C LEU A 211 -9.01 -27.27 14.36
N THR A 212 -8.26 -27.17 15.46
CA THR A 212 -8.80 -27.26 16.82
C THR A 212 -8.48 -25.98 17.57
N ASP A 213 -9.50 -25.42 18.22
CA ASP A 213 -9.39 -24.23 19.06
C ASP A 213 -10.24 -24.43 20.33
N PRO A 214 -9.78 -23.99 21.52
CA PRO A 214 -10.54 -24.15 22.75
C PRO A 214 -11.88 -23.40 22.78
N ASN A 215 -12.04 -22.37 21.96
CA ASN A 215 -13.22 -21.51 21.93
C ASN A 215 -14.15 -21.79 20.74
N MET A 216 -13.72 -22.62 19.76
CA MET A 216 -14.45 -22.84 18.52
C MET A 216 -14.41 -24.31 18.07
N ILE A 217 -15.53 -24.78 17.57
CA ILE A 217 -15.65 -26.07 16.88
C ILE A 217 -15.71 -25.81 15.38
N PHE A 218 -14.65 -26.20 14.68
CA PHE A 218 -14.58 -26.06 13.24
C PHE A 218 -15.22 -27.23 12.50
N TYR A 219 -15.65 -26.98 11.26
CA TYR A 219 -16.06 -28.06 10.37
C TYR A 219 -14.91 -29.03 10.13
N LYS A 220 -15.24 -30.30 10.00
CA LYS A 220 -14.27 -31.33 9.65
C LYS A 220 -13.67 -31.04 8.26
N ASN A 221 -12.34 -31.12 8.15
CA ASN A 221 -11.60 -30.88 6.92
C ASN A 221 -11.92 -29.52 6.25
N ALA A 222 -12.13 -28.49 7.05
CA ALA A 222 -12.42 -27.15 6.56
C ALA A 222 -11.19 -26.29 6.28
N HIS A 223 -10.00 -26.81 6.55
CA HIS A 223 -8.76 -26.05 6.39
C HIS A 223 -7.79 -26.80 5.46
N TRP A 224 -6.95 -26.02 4.79
CA TRP A 224 -5.76 -26.48 4.11
C TRP A 224 -4.59 -26.41 5.10
N HIS A 225 -3.79 -27.47 5.16
CA HIS A 225 -2.57 -27.53 5.95
C HIS A 225 -1.37 -27.27 5.03
N VAL A 226 -0.69 -26.14 5.24
CA VAL A 226 0.62 -25.86 4.69
C VAL A 226 1.64 -26.46 5.66
N LYS A 227 2.29 -27.54 5.23
CA LYS A 227 3.21 -28.31 6.10
C LYS A 227 4.53 -27.57 6.28
N THR A 228 5.06 -26.98 5.21
CA THR A 228 6.36 -26.31 5.19
C THR A 228 6.31 -25.09 4.27
N TRP A 229 7.02 -24.05 4.64
CA TRP A 229 7.31 -22.90 3.78
C TRP A 229 8.75 -22.97 3.30
N GLU A 230 8.99 -22.99 2.00
CA GLU A 230 10.29 -22.84 1.36
C GLU A 230 10.79 -21.39 1.45
N VAL A 231 9.85 -20.45 1.45
CA VAL A 231 10.12 -19.03 1.60
C VAL A 231 9.23 -18.45 2.70
N GLY A 232 9.83 -17.74 3.64
CA GLY A 232 9.09 -17.01 4.67
C GLY A 232 8.38 -17.93 5.69
N TYR A 233 7.37 -17.38 6.34
CA TYR A 233 6.46 -18.01 7.30
C TYR A 233 5.33 -17.03 7.62
N THR A 234 4.32 -17.42 8.42
CA THR A 234 3.28 -16.49 8.87
C THR A 234 3.50 -16.03 10.31
N ALA A 235 2.92 -14.90 10.69
CA ALA A 235 3.02 -14.34 12.02
C ALA A 235 1.72 -13.60 12.41
N SER A 236 1.63 -13.13 13.65
CA SER A 236 0.49 -12.29 14.09
C SER A 236 0.26 -11.12 13.12
N GLY A 237 -0.97 -10.84 12.75
CA GLY A 237 -1.32 -9.85 11.71
C GLY A 237 -1.49 -10.46 10.32
N SER A 238 -0.92 -11.64 10.06
CA SER A 238 -1.14 -12.38 8.81
C SER A 238 -2.52 -13.04 8.73
N SER A 239 -3.25 -13.12 9.81
CA SER A 239 -4.64 -13.62 9.87
C SER A 239 -5.50 -13.06 8.75
N GLY A 240 -6.23 -13.91 8.02
CA GLY A 240 -7.04 -13.52 6.87
C GLY A 240 -6.29 -13.32 5.55
N SER A 241 -4.95 -13.50 5.52
CA SER A 241 -4.16 -13.45 4.29
C SER A 241 -4.59 -14.54 3.30
N PRO A 242 -4.67 -14.24 2.00
CA PRO A 242 -5.03 -15.22 1.00
C PRO A 242 -3.97 -16.30 0.84
N LEU A 243 -4.39 -17.50 0.49
CA LEU A 243 -3.57 -18.53 -0.09
C LEU A 243 -3.90 -18.64 -1.56
N PHE A 244 -2.98 -18.25 -2.43
CA PHE A 244 -3.08 -18.39 -3.87
C PHE A 244 -2.51 -19.74 -4.32
N ASN A 245 -3.12 -20.38 -5.30
CA ASN A 245 -2.50 -21.44 -6.08
C ASN A 245 -1.63 -20.86 -7.22
N ALA A 246 -0.98 -21.70 -8.00
CA ALA A 246 -0.11 -21.24 -9.09
C ALA A 246 -0.86 -20.54 -10.24
N ASP A 247 -2.17 -20.73 -10.35
CA ASP A 247 -3.03 -20.08 -11.34
C ASP A 247 -3.49 -18.67 -10.86
N GLY A 248 -3.09 -18.27 -9.66
CA GLY A 248 -3.45 -16.96 -9.05
C GLY A 248 -4.86 -16.91 -8.47
N GLU A 249 -5.45 -18.06 -8.21
CA GLU A 249 -6.77 -18.17 -7.59
C GLU A 249 -6.64 -18.30 -6.07
N ILE A 250 -7.45 -17.54 -5.33
CA ILE A 250 -7.59 -17.72 -3.88
C ILE A 250 -8.30 -19.05 -3.62
N ILE A 251 -7.67 -19.92 -2.85
CA ILE A 251 -8.25 -21.21 -2.42
C ILE A 251 -8.61 -21.22 -0.94
N GLY A 252 -8.21 -20.20 -0.19
CA GLY A 252 -8.46 -20.04 1.23
C GLY A 252 -7.81 -18.80 1.81
N ALA A 253 -7.99 -18.59 3.12
CA ALA A 253 -7.29 -17.54 3.85
C ALA A 253 -6.85 -18.01 5.24
N LEU A 254 -5.81 -17.37 5.79
CA LEU A 254 -5.10 -17.81 6.99
C LEU A 254 -5.98 -17.75 8.24
N SER A 255 -6.18 -18.89 8.85
CA SER A 255 -6.78 -19.03 10.18
C SER A 255 -5.77 -18.98 11.32
N GLY A 256 -4.55 -19.47 11.10
CA GLY A 256 -3.49 -19.47 12.09
C GLY A 256 -2.51 -20.61 11.87
N GLY A 257 -1.59 -20.77 12.80
CA GLY A 257 -0.59 -21.84 12.71
C GLY A 257 0.46 -21.74 13.81
N GLN A 258 1.53 -22.51 13.62
CA GLN A 258 2.67 -22.58 14.53
C GLN A 258 3.98 -22.17 13.85
N SER A 259 3.91 -21.68 12.62
CA SER A 259 5.10 -21.31 11.88
C SER A 259 5.86 -20.17 12.56
N SER A 260 7.16 -20.21 12.43
CA SER A 260 8.08 -19.24 12.99
C SER A 260 9.38 -19.23 12.21
N GLU A 261 10.23 -18.26 12.49
CA GLU A 261 11.56 -18.14 11.87
C GLU A 261 12.40 -19.43 11.95
N ASN A 262 12.34 -20.14 13.06
CA ASN A 262 13.12 -21.35 13.28
C ASN A 262 12.36 -22.63 12.91
N SER A 263 11.07 -22.52 12.62
CA SER A 263 10.18 -23.62 12.25
C SER A 263 9.12 -23.12 11.27
N PRO A 264 9.46 -22.89 9.98
CA PRO A 264 8.55 -22.33 9.00
C PRO A 264 7.57 -23.41 8.48
N LYS A 265 6.67 -23.87 9.36
CA LYS A 265 5.76 -24.99 9.09
C LYS A 265 4.51 -24.96 9.93
N ASP A 266 3.54 -25.78 9.54
CA ASP A 266 2.29 -26.00 10.24
C ASP A 266 1.38 -24.76 10.33
N ASP A 267 1.06 -24.18 9.17
CA ASP A 267 0.04 -23.15 9.02
C ASP A 267 -1.25 -23.70 8.40
N TYR A 268 -2.37 -23.10 8.77
CA TYR A 268 -3.70 -23.57 8.43
C TYR A 268 -4.53 -22.43 7.83
N PHE A 269 -5.05 -22.68 6.64
CA PHE A 269 -5.91 -21.74 5.90
C PHE A 269 -7.30 -22.31 5.78
N PHE A 270 -8.34 -21.56 6.14
CA PHE A 270 -9.69 -22.03 5.85
C PHE A 270 -9.87 -22.19 4.34
N SER A 271 -10.50 -23.29 3.93
CA SER A 271 -10.80 -23.57 2.54
C SER A 271 -12.07 -22.85 2.11
N LEU A 272 -12.10 -22.23 0.92
CA LEU A 272 -13.32 -21.62 0.38
C LEU A 272 -14.45 -22.64 0.14
N MET A 273 -14.10 -23.92 -0.01
CA MET A 273 -15.06 -24.99 -0.30
C MET A 273 -16.11 -25.17 0.82
N LYS A 274 -15.73 -24.97 2.09
CA LYS A 274 -16.64 -25.20 3.22
C LYS A 274 -17.61 -24.08 3.47
N PRO A 275 -17.20 -22.80 3.56
CA PRO A 275 -18.12 -21.69 3.72
C PRO A 275 -18.86 -21.33 2.42
N TRP A 276 -18.62 -22.06 1.33
CA TRP A 276 -19.25 -21.78 0.05
C TRP A 276 -20.78 -21.79 0.16
N ASP A 277 -21.35 -22.88 0.66
CA ASP A 277 -22.79 -23.08 0.78
C ASP A 277 -23.20 -23.96 2.00
N ALA A 278 -22.32 -24.07 3.02
CA ALA A 278 -22.56 -24.95 4.16
C ALA A 278 -23.79 -24.54 5.01
N ILE A 279 -24.15 -23.28 5.03
CA ILE A 279 -25.34 -22.75 5.69
C ILE A 279 -26.07 -21.89 4.67
N ASP A 280 -27.32 -22.28 4.35
CA ASP A 280 -28.10 -21.63 3.30
C ASP A 280 -28.77 -20.33 3.79
N THR A 281 -27.91 -19.36 4.16
CA THR A 281 -28.32 -17.98 4.41
C THR A 281 -27.25 -17.02 3.89
N PRO A 282 -27.61 -15.88 3.31
CA PRO A 282 -26.64 -14.95 2.72
C PRO A 282 -25.53 -14.53 3.69
N GLU A 283 -25.86 -14.35 4.96
CA GLU A 283 -24.94 -13.86 6.00
C GLU A 283 -23.96 -14.95 6.49
N ARG A 284 -24.10 -16.20 5.98
CA ARG A 284 -23.31 -17.34 6.46
C ARG A 284 -22.57 -18.11 5.35
N GLN A 285 -22.66 -17.66 4.09
CA GLN A 285 -22.08 -18.34 2.92
C GLN A 285 -21.43 -17.37 1.95
N LEU A 286 -20.47 -17.87 1.16
CA LEU A 286 -19.80 -17.10 0.10
C LEU A 286 -20.61 -17.10 -1.20
N LYS A 287 -21.26 -18.20 -1.54
CA LYS A 287 -21.97 -18.42 -2.82
C LYS A 287 -22.89 -17.27 -3.18
N TYR A 288 -23.70 -16.81 -2.24
CA TYR A 288 -24.68 -15.74 -2.46
C TYR A 288 -24.04 -14.43 -2.96
N TRP A 289 -22.83 -14.13 -2.50
CA TRP A 289 -22.12 -12.88 -2.81
C TRP A 289 -21.17 -13.02 -4.00
N LEU A 290 -20.43 -14.15 -4.07
CA LEU A 290 -19.40 -14.37 -5.08
C LEU A 290 -19.95 -15.01 -6.36
N ASN A 291 -21.12 -15.66 -6.31
CA ASN A 291 -21.84 -16.19 -7.47
C ASN A 291 -23.33 -15.76 -7.41
N PRO A 292 -23.63 -14.47 -7.64
CA PRO A 292 -24.99 -13.94 -7.52
C PRO A 292 -25.96 -14.53 -8.53
N SER A 293 -25.50 -15.04 -9.67
CA SER A 293 -26.31 -15.81 -10.62
C SER A 293 -26.80 -17.15 -10.07
N ASN A 294 -26.20 -17.59 -8.95
CA ASN A 294 -26.55 -18.83 -8.24
C ASN A 294 -26.54 -20.08 -9.13
N ASP A 295 -25.67 -20.11 -10.11
CA ASP A 295 -25.41 -21.29 -10.96
C ASP A 295 -24.37 -22.23 -10.30
N GLU A 296 -23.87 -23.23 -11.04
CA GLU A 296 -22.91 -24.21 -10.55
C GLU A 296 -21.46 -23.70 -10.57
N THR A 297 -21.21 -22.43 -10.90
CA THR A 297 -19.87 -21.84 -10.99
C THR A 297 -19.21 -21.77 -9.62
N LYS A 298 -18.02 -22.35 -9.51
CA LYS A 298 -17.19 -22.39 -8.29
C LYS A 298 -15.77 -21.91 -8.51
N VAL A 299 -15.51 -21.30 -9.65
CA VAL A 299 -14.22 -20.72 -10.03
C VAL A 299 -14.49 -19.37 -10.69
N CYS A 300 -13.68 -18.37 -10.40
CA CYS A 300 -13.81 -17.06 -10.99
C CYS A 300 -12.42 -16.47 -11.23
N GLU A 301 -12.20 -15.91 -12.41
CA GLU A 301 -10.97 -15.17 -12.72
C GLU A 301 -10.89 -13.85 -11.96
N GLY A 302 -9.68 -13.33 -11.80
CA GLY A 302 -9.50 -12.02 -11.20
C GLY A 302 -9.94 -10.88 -12.11
N LEU A 303 -10.23 -9.73 -11.52
CA LEU A 303 -10.72 -8.53 -12.20
C LEU A 303 -9.83 -7.32 -11.85
N ASP A 304 -9.32 -6.66 -12.89
CA ASP A 304 -8.90 -5.26 -12.80
C ASP A 304 -10.10 -4.37 -13.14
N PRO A 305 -10.70 -3.68 -12.16
CA PRO A 305 -11.92 -2.89 -12.38
C PRO A 305 -11.66 -1.69 -13.29
N TYR A 306 -10.40 -1.34 -13.52
CA TYR A 306 -9.99 -0.22 -14.37
C TYR A 306 -9.22 -0.67 -15.64
N LYS A 307 -9.34 -1.93 -16.04
CA LYS A 307 -8.64 -2.51 -17.20
C LYS A 307 -8.77 -1.69 -18.48
N SER A 308 -9.90 -1.01 -18.69
CA SER A 308 -10.12 -0.14 -19.86
C SER A 308 -9.38 1.19 -19.80
N ALA A 309 -8.96 1.65 -18.62
CA ALA A 309 -8.24 2.90 -18.39
C ALA A 309 -7.36 2.75 -17.13
N PRO A 310 -6.33 1.91 -17.17
CA PRO A 310 -5.53 1.59 -15.99
C PRO A 310 -4.62 2.74 -15.60
N CYS A 311 -4.31 2.80 -14.30
CA CYS A 311 -3.24 3.64 -13.78
C CYS A 311 -1.93 2.87 -13.70
N PHE A 312 -0.85 3.56 -14.02
CA PHE A 312 0.52 3.04 -13.93
C PHE A 312 1.34 3.88 -12.95
N ARG A 313 2.21 3.22 -12.23
CA ARG A 313 3.32 3.86 -11.52
C ARG A 313 4.51 3.88 -12.45
N LEU A 314 4.98 5.07 -12.85
CA LEU A 314 6.21 5.21 -13.62
C LEU A 314 7.39 5.34 -12.65
N SER A 315 8.49 4.69 -12.96
CA SER A 315 9.70 4.76 -12.14
C SER A 315 10.96 4.64 -12.99
N ASN A 316 11.86 5.63 -12.86
CA ASN A 316 13.21 5.54 -13.41
C ASN A 316 14.17 4.74 -12.51
N ILE A 317 13.72 4.32 -11.33
CA ILE A 317 14.48 3.51 -10.38
C ILE A 317 14.28 2.03 -10.66
N TYR A 318 13.02 1.57 -10.76
CA TYR A 318 12.70 0.16 -11.02
C TYR A 318 13.15 -0.31 -12.40
N ASP A 319 13.02 0.54 -13.41
CA ASP A 319 13.46 0.23 -14.78
C ASP A 319 14.96 -0.01 -14.91
N SER A 320 15.74 0.35 -13.88
CA SER A 320 17.20 0.17 -13.90
C SER A 320 17.66 -1.22 -13.46
N GLY A 321 16.79 -2.00 -12.76
CA GLY A 321 17.13 -3.30 -12.16
C GLY A 321 18.16 -3.25 -11.02
N ASN A 322 18.43 -2.07 -10.46
CA ASN A 322 19.42 -1.87 -9.40
C ASN A 322 18.85 -0.99 -8.27
N GLN A 323 17.57 -1.12 -7.98
CA GLN A 323 16.86 -0.31 -6.99
C GLN A 323 17.45 -0.42 -5.57
N GLU A 324 18.09 -1.53 -5.24
CA GLU A 324 18.77 -1.76 -3.96
C GLU A 324 19.96 -0.82 -3.73
N ASN A 325 20.47 -0.18 -4.79
CA ASN A 325 21.55 0.82 -4.71
C ASN A 325 21.03 2.25 -4.57
N ALA A 326 19.72 2.44 -4.41
CA ALA A 326 19.17 3.76 -4.15
C ALA A 326 19.57 4.25 -2.76
N GLU A 327 20.01 5.52 -2.68
CA GLU A 327 20.56 6.13 -1.48
C GLU A 327 20.13 7.59 -1.32
N CYS A 328 20.35 8.16 -0.15
CA CYS A 328 20.36 9.61 0.05
C CYS A 328 21.80 10.12 -0.05
N THR A 329 22.19 10.58 -1.23
CA THR A 329 23.54 11.09 -1.44
C THR A 329 23.80 12.33 -0.59
N LEU A 330 24.86 12.30 0.21
CA LEU A 330 25.29 13.45 1.00
C LEU A 330 25.89 14.53 0.11
N TYR A 331 25.71 15.79 0.51
CA TYR A 331 26.39 16.92 -0.15
C TYR A 331 27.91 16.83 0.09
N PRO A 332 28.76 17.04 -0.93
CA PRO A 332 30.21 16.93 -0.80
C PRO A 332 30.77 17.76 0.37
N GLY A 333 31.51 17.11 1.25
CA GLY A 333 32.09 17.75 2.44
C GLY A 333 31.12 17.99 3.60
N SER A 334 29.93 17.44 3.56
CA SER A 334 28.94 17.53 4.63
C SER A 334 28.57 16.15 5.17
N GLU A 335 28.38 16.06 6.48
CA GLU A 335 27.85 14.85 7.13
C GLU A 335 26.33 14.95 7.40
N LYS A 336 25.74 16.14 7.21
CA LYS A 336 24.36 16.47 7.62
C LYS A 336 23.50 17.09 6.52
N ALA A 337 24.06 17.30 5.32
CA ALA A 337 23.33 17.89 4.21
C ALA A 337 23.24 16.92 3.04
N TYR A 338 22.13 16.97 2.32
CA TYR A 338 21.86 16.10 1.19
C TYR A 338 22.05 16.84 -0.15
N LEU A 339 22.58 16.14 -1.13
CA LEU A 339 22.77 16.69 -2.49
C LEU A 339 21.42 17.10 -3.11
N PHE A 340 20.41 16.26 -2.95
CA PHE A 340 19.05 16.48 -3.42
C PHE A 340 18.10 16.88 -2.28
N GLY A 341 18.55 17.74 -1.39
CA GLY A 341 17.81 18.18 -0.22
C GLY A 341 18.33 19.50 0.31
N ASN A 342 18.19 19.72 1.61
CA ASN A 342 18.78 20.89 2.23
C ASN A 342 20.31 20.77 2.22
N ASN A 343 20.97 21.77 1.66
CA ASN A 343 22.43 21.79 1.47
C ASN A 343 23.01 23.21 1.58
N PRO A 344 24.36 23.34 1.79
CA PRO A 344 25.05 24.62 1.94
C PRO A 344 25.03 25.51 0.70
N ALA A 345 24.74 24.95 -0.50
CA ALA A 345 24.64 25.72 -1.73
C ALA A 345 23.29 26.44 -1.88
N ASN A 346 22.37 26.27 -0.92
CA ASN A 346 21.01 26.80 -0.95
C ASN A 346 20.23 26.42 -2.20
N ILE A 347 20.45 25.21 -2.70
CA ILE A 347 19.65 24.62 -3.75
C ILE A 347 18.41 24.04 -3.08
N THR A 348 17.23 24.46 -3.53
CA THR A 348 15.99 24.14 -2.85
C THR A 348 14.95 23.48 -3.75
N GLU A 349 15.24 23.28 -5.05
CA GLU A 349 14.25 22.73 -5.98
C GLU A 349 14.90 21.67 -6.87
N TYR A 350 14.18 20.55 -7.02
CA TYR A 350 14.65 19.33 -7.69
C TYR A 350 13.51 18.70 -8.49
N ALA A 351 13.83 18.02 -9.59
CA ALA A 351 12.82 17.35 -10.40
C ALA A 351 13.37 16.08 -11.06
N GLU A 352 12.48 15.14 -11.30
CA GLU A 352 12.69 13.91 -12.06
C GLU A 352 11.97 14.02 -13.41
N ALA A 353 12.63 13.65 -14.49
CA ALA A 353 12.10 13.76 -15.86
C ALA A 353 11.47 12.46 -16.32
N TYR A 354 10.28 12.57 -16.90
CA TYR A 354 9.55 11.49 -17.52
C TYR A 354 9.20 11.83 -18.97
N GLN A 355 9.04 10.78 -19.78
CA GLN A 355 8.59 10.90 -21.17
C GLN A 355 7.42 9.93 -21.37
N VAL A 356 6.30 10.45 -21.83
CA VAL A 356 5.11 9.66 -22.17
C VAL A 356 4.80 9.77 -23.66
N ALA A 357 4.37 8.65 -24.26
CA ALA A 357 4.01 8.59 -25.68
C ALA A 357 2.61 9.17 -25.93
N GLU A 358 1.73 9.04 -24.93
CA GLU A 358 0.34 9.47 -24.98
C GLU A 358 0.07 10.48 -23.86
N ALA A 359 -0.93 11.33 -24.06
CA ALA A 359 -1.40 12.20 -23.00
C ALA A 359 -1.98 11.38 -21.84
N GLY A 360 -1.77 11.85 -20.64
CA GLY A 360 -2.26 11.18 -19.44
C GLY A 360 -2.57 12.15 -18.31
N THR A 361 -3.20 11.64 -17.29
CA THR A 361 -3.59 12.36 -16.08
C THR A 361 -2.81 11.84 -14.88
N LEU A 362 -2.07 12.73 -14.22
CA LEU A 362 -1.36 12.44 -12.97
C LEU A 362 -2.30 12.63 -11.77
N TYR A 363 -2.35 11.65 -10.88
CA TYR A 363 -3.13 11.71 -9.63
C TYR A 363 -2.28 11.97 -8.40
N GLY A 364 -0.97 11.84 -8.49
CA GLY A 364 -0.03 12.00 -7.40
C GLY A 364 1.30 11.35 -7.70
N ALA A 365 2.16 11.26 -6.70
CA ALA A 365 3.43 10.58 -6.82
C ALA A 365 3.90 9.93 -5.51
N TYR A 366 4.67 8.88 -5.65
CA TYR A 366 5.41 8.29 -4.54
C TYR A 366 6.77 8.98 -4.38
N PHE A 367 7.13 9.23 -3.15
CA PHE A 367 8.45 9.74 -2.76
C PHE A 367 9.07 8.80 -1.75
N VAL A 368 10.32 8.43 -1.92
CA VAL A 368 11.09 7.76 -0.87
C VAL A 368 12.04 8.77 -0.26
N THR A 369 11.92 8.96 1.04
CA THR A 369 12.65 10.01 1.75
C THR A 369 13.26 9.49 3.05
N PRO A 370 14.36 10.10 3.54
CA PRO A 370 14.92 9.77 4.84
C PRO A 370 14.05 10.37 5.97
N PRO A 371 14.31 10.00 7.23
CA PRO A 371 13.67 10.63 8.38
C PRO A 371 13.91 12.14 8.42
N ALA A 372 12.86 12.92 8.67
CA ALA A 372 12.89 14.37 8.57
C ALA A 372 13.44 15.12 9.80
N GLY A 373 13.74 14.44 10.91
CA GLY A 373 14.23 15.05 12.16
C GLY A 373 13.12 15.61 13.06
N ALA A 374 13.50 16.25 14.15
CA ALA A 374 12.59 16.60 15.26
C ALA A 374 11.53 17.64 14.91
N ASN A 375 11.87 18.62 14.08
CA ASN A 375 11.00 19.77 13.77
C ASN A 375 10.25 19.61 12.43
N TYR A 376 10.11 18.40 11.93
CA TYR A 376 9.51 18.11 10.61
C TYR A 376 8.11 18.72 10.41
N LYS A 377 7.32 18.92 11.46
CA LYS A 377 5.99 19.53 11.40
C LYS A 377 5.99 21.00 10.97
N GLN A 378 7.15 21.66 11.04
CA GLN A 378 7.34 23.05 10.63
C GLN A 378 7.99 23.14 9.24
N MET A 379 8.32 22.01 8.64
CA MET A 379 8.90 21.97 7.30
C MET A 379 7.78 22.11 6.26
N GLU A 380 8.02 22.96 5.27
CA GLU A 380 7.14 23.14 4.13
C GLU A 380 7.85 22.68 2.85
N VAL A 381 7.26 21.71 2.19
CA VAL A 381 7.71 21.18 0.90
C VAL A 381 6.57 21.33 -0.11
N GLU A 382 6.87 21.91 -1.26
CA GLU A 382 5.93 21.97 -2.39
C GLU A 382 6.28 20.85 -3.36
N VAL A 383 5.30 20.02 -3.75
CA VAL A 383 5.39 19.20 -4.96
C VAL A 383 5.18 20.10 -6.16
N THR A 384 5.96 19.89 -7.21
CA THR A 384 5.89 20.66 -8.45
C THR A 384 5.79 19.74 -9.66
N VAL A 385 4.98 20.13 -10.64
CA VAL A 385 4.91 19.47 -11.95
C VAL A 385 5.17 20.52 -13.03
N TYR A 386 6.11 20.23 -13.93
CA TYR A 386 6.46 21.09 -15.05
C TYR A 386 6.31 20.35 -16.38
N SER A 387 5.99 21.08 -17.43
CA SER A 387 6.23 20.65 -18.81
C SER A 387 7.51 21.28 -19.35
N GLY A 388 8.05 20.71 -20.43
CA GLY A 388 9.19 21.25 -21.17
C GLY A 388 9.95 20.19 -21.94
N ASP A 389 10.46 20.54 -23.12
CA ASP A 389 11.13 19.57 -24.00
C ASP A 389 12.55 19.24 -23.56
N SER A 390 13.36 20.25 -23.26
CA SER A 390 14.78 20.09 -22.92
C SER A 390 15.08 20.20 -21.41
N LYS A 391 14.27 20.96 -20.69
CA LYS A 391 14.34 21.22 -19.25
C LYS A 391 12.99 21.62 -18.71
N PRO A 392 12.75 21.58 -17.37
CA PRO A 392 11.54 22.15 -16.78
C PRO A 392 11.35 23.61 -17.22
N SER A 393 10.17 23.98 -17.69
CA SER A 393 9.93 25.32 -18.21
C SER A 393 8.58 25.92 -17.76
N THR A 394 7.48 25.23 -17.98
CA THR A 394 6.13 25.72 -17.61
C THR A 394 5.65 24.96 -16.38
N LEU A 395 5.37 25.68 -15.31
CA LEU A 395 4.76 25.12 -14.10
C LEU A 395 3.30 24.76 -14.39
N LEU A 396 2.95 23.49 -14.26
CA LEU A 396 1.60 22.97 -14.45
C LEU A 396 0.85 22.85 -13.12
N TYR A 397 1.57 22.51 -12.05
CA TYR A 397 0.97 22.27 -10.75
C TYR A 397 1.96 22.51 -9.63
N THR A 398 1.43 22.97 -8.49
CA THR A 398 2.15 23.04 -7.22
C THR A 398 1.19 22.89 -6.05
N GLU A 399 1.59 22.15 -5.04
CA GLU A 399 0.85 21.96 -3.79
C GLU A 399 1.81 21.74 -2.63
N THR A 400 1.53 22.39 -1.51
CA THR A 400 2.31 22.22 -0.28
C THR A 400 1.88 20.96 0.44
N PHE A 401 2.83 20.13 0.84
CA PHE A 401 2.58 19.00 1.70
C PHE A 401 3.50 19.01 2.92
N GLN A 402 3.05 18.36 3.98
CA GLN A 402 3.88 18.12 5.17
C GLN A 402 4.38 16.68 5.14
N PRO A 403 5.69 16.45 5.23
CA PRO A 403 6.23 15.10 5.39
C PRO A 403 5.63 14.43 6.63
N THR A 404 5.12 13.21 6.47
CA THR A 404 4.35 12.51 7.52
C THR A 404 5.21 11.69 8.49
N TYR A 405 6.42 12.13 8.77
CA TYR A 405 7.29 11.38 9.69
C TYR A 405 6.92 11.62 11.13
N SER A 406 6.24 10.68 11.73
CA SER A 406 5.96 10.72 13.15
C SER A 406 6.67 9.55 13.85
N ASN A 407 7.91 9.71 14.21
CA ASN A 407 8.52 8.81 15.17
C ASN A 407 8.91 9.59 16.41
N LYS A 408 8.00 9.70 17.37
CA LYS A 408 8.22 10.37 18.64
C LYS A 408 9.27 9.70 19.53
N SER A 409 9.55 8.42 19.30
CA SER A 409 10.50 7.64 20.09
C SER A 409 11.95 7.76 19.63
N ILE A 410 12.22 8.63 18.62
CA ILE A 410 13.53 8.69 17.97
C ILE A 410 14.14 10.09 18.14
N LEU A 411 13.84 10.76 19.22
CA LEU A 411 14.22 12.15 19.42
C LEU A 411 15.44 12.31 20.35
N ASP A 412 16.30 11.31 20.49
CA ASP A 412 17.59 11.52 21.11
C ASP A 412 18.70 11.80 20.08
N ASP A 413 19.73 12.53 20.50
CA ASP A 413 20.82 12.98 19.64
C ASP A 413 21.66 11.82 19.05
N THR A 414 21.52 10.60 19.55
CA THR A 414 22.17 9.40 19.03
C THR A 414 21.53 8.94 17.72
N PHE A 415 20.36 9.43 17.38
CA PHE A 415 19.61 9.10 16.19
C PHE A 415 20.26 9.57 14.88
N ILE A 416 20.97 10.67 14.89
CA ILE A 416 21.62 11.24 13.67
C ILE A 416 22.69 10.29 13.12
N GLU A 417 23.35 9.52 13.95
CA GLU A 417 24.34 8.52 13.50
C GLU A 417 23.69 7.25 12.96
N THR A 418 22.53 6.86 13.49
CA THR A 418 21.77 5.70 13.03
C THR A 418 20.89 6.00 11.81
N ALA A 419 20.60 7.25 11.50
CA ALA A 419 19.89 7.68 10.29
C ALA A 419 20.70 7.40 8.98
N LYS A 420 21.96 7.09 9.10
CA LYS A 420 22.78 6.53 8.01
C LYS A 420 22.33 5.11 7.61
N SER A 421 21.55 4.43 8.44
CA SER A 421 20.97 3.14 8.11
C SER A 421 19.60 3.35 7.46
N LEU A 422 19.38 2.68 6.35
CA LEU A 422 18.12 2.60 5.58
C LEU A 422 16.87 2.31 6.44
N ASN A 423 17.07 1.91 7.68
CA ASN A 423 16.10 1.35 8.61
C ASN A 423 14.91 2.23 8.98
N ARG A 424 14.82 3.46 8.45
CA ARG A 424 13.80 4.43 8.87
C ARG A 424 13.29 5.32 7.74
N SER A 425 13.73 5.05 6.54
CA SER A 425 13.20 5.72 5.36
C SER A 425 11.79 5.23 5.07
N GLN A 426 10.99 6.08 4.49
CA GLN A 426 9.60 5.82 4.21
C GLN A 426 9.27 6.18 2.78
N GLU A 427 8.45 5.35 2.16
CA GLU A 427 7.71 5.73 0.97
C GLU A 427 6.42 6.45 1.39
N SER A 428 6.17 7.60 0.82
CA SER A 428 4.93 8.36 1.00
C SER A 428 4.27 8.58 -0.36
N TYR A 429 2.95 8.40 -0.44
CA TYR A 429 2.18 8.79 -1.61
C TYR A 429 1.58 10.17 -1.38
N ILE A 430 1.90 11.11 -2.25
CA ILE A 430 1.34 12.46 -2.22
C ILE A 430 0.25 12.52 -3.28
N HIS A 431 -1.01 12.50 -2.83
CA HIS A 431 -2.15 12.67 -3.71
C HIS A 431 -2.32 14.14 -4.07
N PHE A 432 -2.52 14.44 -5.36
CA PHE A 432 -2.79 15.81 -5.82
C PHE A 432 -4.25 16.18 -5.56
N SER A 433 -4.48 17.34 -4.96
CA SER A 433 -5.83 17.87 -4.76
C SER A 433 -6.58 18.07 -6.09
N LYS A 434 -5.83 18.26 -7.18
CA LYS A 434 -6.36 18.31 -8.55
C LYS A 434 -5.50 17.47 -9.47
N PRO A 435 -6.08 16.50 -10.19
CA PRO A 435 -5.34 15.75 -11.21
C PRO A 435 -4.69 16.67 -12.25
N VAL A 436 -3.52 16.29 -12.76
CA VAL A 436 -2.71 17.13 -13.65
C VAL A 436 -2.54 16.46 -15.00
N ASN A 437 -3.01 17.10 -16.07
CA ASN A 437 -2.82 16.59 -17.43
C ASN A 437 -1.39 16.84 -17.91
N VAL A 438 -0.76 15.79 -18.42
CA VAL A 438 0.60 15.84 -18.99
C VAL A 438 0.64 15.17 -20.36
N SER A 439 1.58 15.60 -21.19
CA SER A 439 1.86 14.99 -22.49
C SER A 439 3.33 15.19 -22.85
N GLY A 440 3.88 14.26 -23.65
CA GLY A 440 5.27 14.33 -24.06
C GLY A 440 6.23 14.27 -22.88
N LYS A 441 7.11 15.24 -22.75
CA LYS A 441 8.07 15.30 -21.64
C LYS A 441 7.55 16.19 -20.52
N PHE A 442 7.56 15.65 -19.30
CA PHE A 442 7.21 16.37 -18.10
C PHE A 442 8.22 16.08 -16.97
N TYR A 443 8.15 16.90 -15.95
CA TYR A 443 9.04 16.81 -14.79
C TYR A 443 8.19 16.90 -13.53
N ILE A 444 8.48 16.03 -12.58
CA ILE A 444 7.84 16.04 -11.28
C ILE A 444 8.90 16.15 -10.20
N GLY A 445 8.67 16.99 -9.22
CA GLY A 445 9.70 17.25 -8.24
C GLY A 445 9.17 17.91 -6.98
N TYR A 446 10.06 18.55 -6.27
CA TYR A 446 9.74 19.26 -5.04
C TYR A 446 10.62 20.50 -4.86
N LYS A 447 10.06 21.43 -4.10
CA LYS A 447 10.71 22.66 -3.67
C LYS A 447 10.63 22.80 -2.15
N LEU A 448 11.79 22.98 -1.54
CA LEU A 448 11.91 23.25 -0.09
C LEU A 448 11.60 24.72 0.17
N LYS A 449 10.46 25.02 0.79
CA LYS A 449 10.02 26.38 1.12
C LYS A 449 10.52 26.81 2.48
N SER A 450 10.46 25.90 3.44
CA SER A 450 10.97 26.12 4.79
C SER A 450 11.55 24.81 5.32
N VAL A 451 12.80 24.85 5.74
CA VAL A 451 13.48 23.72 6.39
C VAL A 451 14.01 24.22 7.72
N PRO A 452 13.28 24.01 8.81
CA PRO A 452 13.69 24.42 10.14
C PRO A 452 15.03 23.81 10.56
N GLU A 453 15.69 24.40 11.52
CA GLU A 453 16.94 23.88 12.07
C GLU A 453 16.73 22.46 12.62
N ASN A 454 17.71 21.57 12.38
CA ASN A 454 17.66 20.15 12.72
C ASN A 454 16.52 19.36 12.03
N THR A 455 16.06 19.82 10.88
CA THR A 455 15.21 19.05 9.97
C THR A 455 15.96 18.76 8.67
N TYR A 456 15.58 17.63 8.06
CA TYR A 456 16.24 17.16 6.85
C TYR A 456 15.16 16.65 5.88
N PHE A 457 15.31 17.00 4.62
CA PHE A 457 14.49 16.45 3.53
C PHE A 457 15.37 16.18 2.33
N SER A 458 15.18 15.03 1.70
CA SER A 458 15.76 14.67 0.42
C SER A 458 14.90 13.58 -0.21
N ALA A 459 14.82 13.50 -1.52
CA ALA A 459 14.42 12.27 -2.16
C ALA A 459 15.62 11.32 -2.22
N TYR A 460 15.35 10.01 -2.11
CA TYR A 460 16.32 9.00 -2.49
C TYR A 460 16.70 9.17 -3.95
N ASN A 461 17.87 8.79 -4.30
CA ASN A 461 18.36 8.82 -5.67
C ASN A 461 19.15 7.55 -5.99
N LEU A 462 19.17 7.18 -7.26
CA LEU A 462 19.94 6.05 -7.76
C LEU A 462 21.10 6.58 -8.62
N PRO A 463 22.35 6.48 -8.14
CA PRO A 463 23.53 6.75 -8.97
C PRO A 463 23.63 5.73 -10.11
N LYS A 464 23.75 6.19 -11.36
CA LYS A 464 23.70 5.36 -12.57
C LYS A 464 25.01 5.32 -13.37
N GLY A 465 26.09 5.95 -12.85
CA GLY A 465 27.36 6.06 -13.57
C GLY A 465 27.30 7.06 -14.73
N LYS A 466 28.28 6.98 -15.68
CA LYS A 466 28.43 7.98 -16.75
C LYS A 466 27.70 7.64 -18.05
N THR A 467 27.40 6.37 -18.27
CA THR A 467 26.89 5.87 -19.56
C THR A 467 25.37 5.78 -19.63
N THR A 468 24.70 5.87 -18.48
CA THR A 468 23.25 5.78 -18.37
C THR A 468 22.62 7.18 -18.47
N ARG A 469 21.39 7.25 -18.96
CA ARG A 469 20.66 8.51 -19.07
C ARG A 469 20.37 9.12 -17.70
N ASN A 470 20.76 10.39 -17.53
CA ASN A 470 20.38 11.20 -16.37
C ASN A 470 18.92 11.67 -16.51
N THR A 471 18.15 11.54 -15.45
CA THR A 471 16.76 12.01 -15.39
C THR A 471 16.53 13.06 -14.32
N ALA A 472 17.46 13.20 -13.39
CA ALA A 472 17.38 14.16 -12.29
C ALA A 472 17.82 15.57 -12.69
N TRP A 473 17.09 16.57 -12.19
CA TRP A 473 17.31 17.99 -12.45
C TRP A 473 17.39 18.77 -11.15
N VAL A 474 18.16 19.84 -11.18
CA VAL A 474 18.44 20.74 -10.06
C VAL A 474 18.19 22.17 -10.51
N HIS A 475 17.47 22.96 -9.72
CA HIS A 475 17.24 24.37 -9.95
C HIS A 475 18.12 25.20 -9.00
N ASP A 476 19.15 25.83 -9.55
CA ASP A 476 20.03 26.76 -8.84
C ASP A 476 19.75 28.22 -9.21
N LYS A 477 20.60 29.12 -8.75
CA LYS A 477 20.51 30.55 -9.09
C LYS A 477 20.60 30.89 -10.58
N ASN A 478 21.07 29.95 -11.41
CA ASN A 478 21.21 30.09 -12.88
C ASN A 478 20.08 29.34 -13.62
N GLY A 479 19.10 28.78 -12.90
CA GLY A 479 17.96 28.04 -13.44
C GLY A 479 18.17 26.53 -13.44
N TRP A 480 17.36 25.83 -14.22
CA TRP A 480 17.37 24.36 -14.29
C TRP A 480 18.61 23.81 -15.00
N ARG A 481 19.30 22.87 -14.34
CA ARG A 481 20.47 22.15 -14.80
C ARG A 481 20.34 20.65 -14.57
N GLN A 482 21.07 19.86 -15.34
CA GLN A 482 21.14 18.42 -15.08
C GLN A 482 21.89 18.12 -13.78
N ALA A 483 21.43 17.11 -13.03
CA ALA A 483 22.08 16.71 -11.78
C ALA A 483 23.55 16.27 -11.95
N THR A 484 23.94 15.84 -13.15
CA THR A 484 25.32 15.49 -13.47
C THR A 484 26.34 16.62 -13.21
N GLU A 485 25.88 17.88 -13.19
CA GLU A 485 26.75 19.02 -12.87
C GLU A 485 27.08 19.11 -11.37
N TYR A 486 26.34 18.39 -10.52
CA TYR A 486 26.44 18.42 -9.06
C TYR A 486 26.89 17.09 -8.46
N THR A 487 26.74 15.98 -9.18
CA THR A 487 27.13 14.66 -8.71
C THR A 487 28.66 14.48 -8.78
N GLN A 488 29.19 13.66 -7.89
CA GLN A 488 30.61 13.30 -7.94
C GLN A 488 30.95 12.65 -9.29
N ALA A 489 32.03 13.09 -9.90
CA ALA A 489 32.51 12.62 -11.21
C ALA A 489 31.52 12.80 -12.39
N GLY A 490 30.47 13.60 -12.24
CA GLY A 490 29.45 13.82 -13.28
C GLY A 490 28.58 12.61 -13.55
N PHE A 491 28.31 11.79 -12.53
CA PHE A 491 27.48 10.61 -12.67
C PHE A 491 26.00 10.99 -12.90
N SER A 492 25.37 10.27 -13.82
CA SER A 492 23.93 10.30 -14.01
C SER A 492 23.21 9.75 -12.80
N THR A 493 22.03 10.27 -12.51
CA THR A 493 21.20 9.83 -11.41
C THR A 493 19.72 9.96 -11.75
N SER A 494 18.88 9.23 -11.03
CA SER A 494 17.42 9.38 -10.98
C SER A 494 16.99 9.63 -9.55
N LEU A 495 16.00 10.49 -9.36
CA LEU A 495 15.35 10.70 -8.06
C LEU A 495 14.22 9.69 -7.88
N PHE A 496 14.02 9.22 -6.66
CA PHE A 496 12.90 8.33 -6.35
C PHE A 496 11.62 9.16 -6.13
N ILE A 497 11.05 9.59 -7.25
CA ILE A 497 9.80 10.35 -7.33
C ILE A 497 8.99 9.71 -8.44
N ASP A 498 8.08 8.81 -8.09
CA ASP A 498 7.37 7.95 -9.03
C ASP A 498 5.91 8.43 -9.23
N PRO A 499 5.60 9.08 -10.35
CA PRO A 499 4.24 9.54 -10.62
C PRO A 499 3.28 8.38 -10.90
N VAL A 500 2.02 8.57 -10.50
CA VAL A 500 0.91 7.68 -10.85
C VAL A 500 0.09 8.34 -11.95
N ILE A 501 0.07 7.70 -13.13
CA ILE A 501 -0.54 8.23 -14.35
C ILE A 501 -1.59 7.27 -14.90
N GLN A 502 -2.70 7.82 -15.36
CA GLN A 502 -3.70 7.15 -16.18
C GLN A 502 -3.57 7.64 -17.61
N TYR A 503 -3.42 6.72 -18.56
CA TYR A 503 -3.43 7.05 -19.98
C TYR A 503 -4.85 7.07 -20.54
N GLY A 504 -5.07 7.79 -21.64
CA GLY A 504 -6.34 7.95 -22.31
C GLY A 504 -6.76 9.41 -22.39
N ASN A 505 -7.99 9.67 -22.82
CA ASN A 505 -8.50 11.04 -22.94
C ASN A 505 -8.37 11.75 -21.58
N PRO A 506 -7.64 12.87 -21.53
CA PRO A 506 -7.55 13.65 -20.30
C PRO A 506 -8.97 14.01 -19.85
N ILE A 507 -9.26 13.79 -18.60
CA ILE A 507 -10.55 14.15 -18.01
C ILE A 507 -10.74 15.65 -18.27
N SER A 508 -11.88 16.06 -18.85
CA SER A 508 -12.19 17.48 -19.01
C SER A 508 -12.24 18.15 -17.64
N ASN A 509 -11.91 19.43 -17.54
CA ASN A 509 -11.96 20.16 -16.27
C ASN A 509 -13.33 20.03 -15.59
N GLU A 510 -14.43 19.97 -16.35
CA GLU A 510 -15.78 19.70 -15.81
C GLU A 510 -15.92 18.31 -15.19
N LYS A 511 -15.24 17.27 -15.75
CA LYS A 511 -15.21 15.91 -15.15
C LYS A 511 -14.23 15.81 -13.99
N LEU A 512 -13.15 16.61 -13.98
CA LEU A 512 -12.25 16.72 -12.82
C LEU A 512 -13.00 17.28 -11.62
N GLU A 513 -13.81 18.33 -11.81
CA GLU A 513 -14.64 18.92 -10.76
C GLU A 513 -15.77 17.98 -10.30
N ALA A 514 -16.31 17.15 -11.18
CA ALA A 514 -17.36 16.18 -10.82
C ALA A 514 -16.80 14.95 -10.05
N ASN A 515 -15.55 14.54 -10.29
CA ASN A 515 -14.90 13.47 -9.50
C ASN A 515 -14.49 13.94 -8.10
N GLU A 516 -14.42 15.24 -7.82
CA GLU A 516 -14.24 15.77 -6.45
C GLU A 516 -15.40 15.45 -5.50
N GLN A 517 -16.53 14.91 -6.00
CA GLN A 517 -17.69 14.56 -5.16
C GLN A 517 -17.54 13.25 -4.36
N VAL A 518 -16.53 12.45 -4.60
CA VAL A 518 -16.19 11.31 -3.75
C VAL A 518 -15.00 11.70 -2.88
N LEU A 519 -15.27 12.50 -1.87
CA LEU A 519 -14.30 12.75 -0.79
C LEU A 519 -14.20 11.47 0.04
N ILE A 520 -13.31 10.58 -0.36
CA ILE A 520 -12.84 9.53 0.53
C ILE A 520 -11.99 10.26 1.57
N LEU A 521 -12.56 10.50 2.74
CA LEU A 521 -11.81 11.00 3.89
C LEU A 521 -10.82 9.90 4.30
N SER A 522 -9.69 9.84 3.61
CA SER A 522 -8.56 9.05 4.04
C SER A 522 -8.09 9.56 5.40
N LEU A 523 -7.62 8.66 6.20
CA LEU A 523 -7.16 8.83 7.57
C LEU A 523 -6.50 10.20 7.80
N ILE A 524 -7.13 11.04 8.57
CA ILE A 524 -6.47 12.21 9.13
C ILE A 524 -5.57 11.67 10.24
N HIS A 525 -4.28 11.60 10.00
CA HIS A 525 -3.30 11.28 11.04
C HIS A 525 -3.37 12.35 12.13
N ILE A 526 -3.84 11.97 13.29
CA ILE A 526 -3.89 12.83 14.48
C ILE A 526 -2.58 12.72 15.26
#